data_89aaa762a0b4c3313f3ef80ebc7defba
#
_entry.id   89aaa762a0b4c3313f3ef80ebc7defba
#
_cell.length_a   1.000
_cell.length_b   1.000
_cell.length_c   1.000
_cell.angle_alpha   90.00
_cell.angle_beta   90.00
_cell.angle_gamma   90.00
#
_symmetry.space_group_name_H-M   'P 1'
#
loop_
_entity.id
_entity.type
_entity.pdbx_description
1 polymer ?
#
loop_
_entity_poly.entity_id
_entity_poly.type
_entity_poly.pdbx_seq_one_letter_code
_entity_poly.pdbx_strand_id
1 'polypeptide(L)'
;MKNMHRYSKLLLEEKRTTVWFLWLVYVIYFGFEIVYYFIIPAVPWQYEMTPEQNSLYYIKYFAIFALLPIAYYYLRNGKPSPIKYIYFFTVTFSDIILDLLIFQGIEKPYASGNIIELVIIMFSPIFVSERFFYTVSLGTIFKYLIIGLILSDEIVVIPLVLVVVYSIVACILLYRFLAYVRAVQSSYDKQMEGIVKGVITTLELKDPYTRGHSERVADYAISLAKATGKYDDEELKTFYYSCLLHDIGKVNIPDSILTKPGKLTDEEFDIIKTHPTVGAQAIAEVEGVAENINVIKHHHERWDGKGYPDGLKANQIDFLARVISIADAFDAMTSTRSYRAALSIEKAYENIINGSGTQFDPQLISTFQEVFPKWVEYHHIQQKETNKTREED
;
A
#
# COMPACT_ATOMS: atom_id res chain seq x y z
N MET A 1 7.59 -12.57 -6.31
CA MET A 1 6.20 -13.06 -6.25
C MET A 1 5.32 -12.28 -5.26
N LYS A 2 5.85 -11.67 -4.20
CA LYS A 2 5.12 -10.99 -3.13
C LYS A 2 4.42 -9.67 -3.52
N ASN A 3 5.10 -8.78 -4.23
CA ASN A 3 4.48 -7.57 -4.79
C ASN A 3 3.33 -7.89 -5.75
N MET A 4 3.26 -9.11 -6.26
CA MET A 4 2.26 -9.55 -7.21
C MET A 4 0.86 -9.72 -6.57
N HIS A 5 0.77 -10.10 -5.30
CA HIS A 5 -0.54 -10.35 -4.65
C HIS A 5 -1.24 -9.07 -4.17
N ARG A 6 -0.50 -8.15 -3.55
CA ARG A 6 -1.01 -6.81 -3.17
C ARG A 6 -1.25 -5.93 -4.39
N TYR A 7 -0.31 -5.94 -5.33
CA TYR A 7 -0.50 -5.30 -6.65
C TYR A 7 -1.73 -5.87 -7.35
N SER A 8 -2.05 -7.15 -7.16
CA SER A 8 -3.23 -7.79 -7.74
C SER A 8 -4.54 -7.30 -7.11
N LYS A 9 -4.59 -7.07 -5.78
CA LYS A 9 -5.80 -6.55 -5.10
C LYS A 9 -6.07 -5.08 -5.47
N LEU A 10 -5.06 -4.20 -5.37
CA LEU A 10 -5.18 -2.80 -5.78
C LEU A 10 -5.51 -2.65 -7.28
N LEU A 11 -4.84 -3.44 -8.12
CA LEU A 11 -5.11 -3.48 -9.55
C LEU A 11 -6.52 -3.97 -9.85
N LEU A 12 -7.02 -4.95 -9.09
CA LEU A 12 -8.39 -5.45 -9.22
C LEU A 12 -9.41 -4.36 -8.87
N GLU A 13 -9.19 -3.61 -7.79
CA GLU A 13 -10.08 -2.50 -7.40
C GLU A 13 -9.99 -1.34 -8.40
N GLU A 14 -8.82 -0.99 -8.90
CA GLU A 14 -8.67 0.02 -9.96
C GLU A 14 -9.39 -0.43 -11.24
N LYS A 15 -9.30 -1.71 -11.58
CA LYS A 15 -10.03 -2.30 -12.71
C LYS A 15 -11.54 -2.22 -12.50
N ARG A 16 -12.05 -2.56 -11.32
CA ARG A 16 -13.48 -2.45 -10.98
C ARG A 16 -13.95 -1.01 -11.08
N THR A 17 -13.23 -0.08 -10.46
CA THR A 17 -13.55 1.36 -10.50
C THR A 17 -13.57 1.89 -11.94
N THR A 18 -12.61 1.45 -12.77
CA THR A 18 -12.57 1.82 -14.19
C THR A 18 -13.76 1.27 -14.96
N VAL A 19 -14.17 0.04 -14.72
CA VAL A 19 -15.37 -0.56 -15.34
C VAL A 19 -16.63 0.20 -14.91
N TRP A 20 -16.76 0.54 -13.61
CA TRP A 20 -17.87 1.38 -13.13
C TRP A 20 -17.89 2.76 -13.79
N PHE A 21 -16.74 3.39 -13.95
CA PHE A 21 -16.61 4.67 -14.66
C PHE A 21 -17.07 4.56 -16.11
N LEU A 22 -16.67 3.50 -16.83
CA LEU A 22 -17.13 3.27 -18.20
C LEU A 22 -18.65 3.11 -18.26
N TRP A 23 -19.22 2.29 -17.37
CA TRP A 23 -20.68 2.16 -17.26
C TRP A 23 -21.35 3.51 -17.01
N LEU A 24 -20.83 4.29 -16.07
CA LEU A 24 -21.34 5.63 -15.78
C LEU A 24 -21.33 6.53 -17.02
N VAL A 25 -20.19 6.60 -17.71
CA VAL A 25 -20.06 7.40 -18.95
C VAL A 25 -21.10 6.98 -19.98
N TYR A 26 -21.20 5.69 -20.29
CA TYR A 26 -22.15 5.23 -21.30
C TYR A 26 -23.60 5.38 -20.87
N VAL A 27 -23.95 5.05 -19.63
CA VAL A 27 -25.32 5.21 -19.12
C VAL A 27 -25.75 6.69 -19.13
N ILE A 28 -24.87 7.61 -18.74
CA ILE A 28 -25.20 9.03 -18.73
C ILE A 28 -25.37 9.54 -20.17
N TYR A 29 -24.42 9.23 -21.07
CA TYR A 29 -24.54 9.68 -22.46
C TYR A 29 -25.80 9.13 -23.12
N PHE A 30 -26.06 7.83 -23.03
CA PHE A 30 -27.26 7.24 -23.65
C PHE A 30 -28.54 7.55 -22.89
N GLY A 31 -28.49 7.58 -21.58
CA GLY A 31 -29.64 7.92 -20.73
C GLY A 31 -30.11 9.35 -21.00
N PHE A 32 -29.17 10.31 -21.13
CA PHE A 32 -29.48 11.68 -21.49
C PHE A 32 -30.17 11.76 -22.87
N GLU A 33 -29.64 11.05 -23.87
CA GLU A 33 -30.23 11.02 -25.23
C GLU A 33 -31.63 10.42 -25.22
N ILE A 34 -31.83 9.31 -24.53
CA ILE A 34 -33.15 8.67 -24.43
C ILE A 34 -34.15 9.62 -23.76
N VAL A 35 -33.74 10.24 -22.64
CA VAL A 35 -34.62 11.22 -21.96
C VAL A 35 -34.92 12.41 -22.83
N TYR A 36 -33.91 13.01 -23.45
CA TYR A 36 -34.02 14.23 -24.20
C TYR A 36 -34.82 14.06 -25.52
N TYR A 37 -34.55 12.99 -26.28
CA TYR A 37 -35.15 12.80 -27.59
C TYR A 37 -36.44 11.97 -27.61
N PHE A 38 -36.66 11.12 -26.59
CA PHE A 38 -37.80 10.20 -26.57
C PHE A 38 -38.77 10.47 -25.41
N ILE A 39 -38.28 10.77 -24.21
CA ILE A 39 -39.14 10.95 -23.03
C ILE A 39 -39.71 12.36 -22.97
N ILE A 40 -38.88 13.40 -23.07
CA ILE A 40 -39.32 14.80 -22.97
C ILE A 40 -40.39 15.14 -24.05
N PRO A 41 -40.24 14.79 -25.35
CA PRO A 41 -41.26 15.03 -26.35
C PRO A 41 -42.57 14.25 -26.13
N ALA A 42 -42.52 13.12 -25.42
CA ALA A 42 -43.70 12.31 -25.15
C ALA A 42 -44.53 12.80 -23.94
N VAL A 43 -44.00 13.73 -23.14
CA VAL A 43 -44.68 14.30 -21.98
C VAL A 43 -45.60 15.47 -22.44
N PRO A 44 -46.83 15.61 -21.93
CA PRO A 44 -47.78 16.60 -22.37
C PRO A 44 -47.47 18.06 -21.94
N TRP A 45 -46.30 18.31 -21.41
CA TRP A 45 -45.81 19.64 -21.11
C TRP A 45 -45.34 20.29 -22.41
N GLN A 46 -46.02 21.39 -22.82
CA GLN A 46 -45.65 22.17 -24.01
C GLN A 46 -44.27 22.78 -23.82
N TYR A 47 -43.25 22.02 -24.10
CA TYR A 47 -41.90 22.51 -24.22
C TYR A 47 -41.62 22.63 -25.73
N GLU A 48 -41.59 23.84 -26.26
CA GLU A 48 -41.09 24.11 -27.60
C GLU A 48 -39.58 23.90 -27.66
N MET A 49 -39.15 22.66 -27.41
CA MET A 49 -37.80 22.22 -27.76
C MET A 49 -37.86 21.74 -29.20
N THR A 50 -37.47 22.58 -30.13
CA THR A 50 -36.99 22.11 -31.44
C THR A 50 -35.58 21.56 -31.21
N PRO A 51 -35.39 20.22 -31.16
CA PRO A 51 -34.03 19.66 -31.12
C PRO A 51 -33.39 19.99 -32.46
N GLU A 52 -32.53 21.01 -32.51
CA GLU A 52 -31.65 21.13 -33.66
C GLU A 52 -30.74 19.87 -33.66
N GLN A 53 -31.16 18.90 -34.46
CA GLN A 53 -30.36 17.71 -34.77
C GLN A 53 -29.17 18.15 -35.64
N ASN A 54 -28.15 18.71 -35.03
CA ASN A 54 -26.91 18.92 -35.73
C ASN A 54 -26.21 17.56 -35.86
N SER A 55 -26.14 17.09 -37.11
CA SER A 55 -25.50 15.77 -37.41
C SER A 55 -24.06 15.65 -36.91
N LEU A 56 -23.42 16.77 -36.60
CA LEU A 56 -22.07 16.81 -36.02
C LEU A 56 -21.98 16.14 -34.62
N TYR A 57 -23.07 16.14 -33.84
CA TYR A 57 -23.07 15.46 -32.54
C TYR A 57 -22.86 13.93 -32.66
N TYR A 58 -23.26 13.32 -33.78
CA TYR A 58 -23.02 11.89 -33.99
C TYR A 58 -21.53 11.52 -34.07
N ILE A 59 -20.66 12.48 -34.46
CA ILE A 59 -19.20 12.29 -34.48
C ILE A 59 -18.67 12.01 -33.07
N LYS A 60 -19.18 12.70 -32.05
CA LYS A 60 -18.82 12.51 -30.66
C LYS A 60 -19.18 11.09 -30.16
N TYR A 61 -20.40 10.63 -30.48
CA TYR A 61 -20.81 9.27 -30.10
C TYR A 61 -19.95 8.22 -30.77
N PHE A 62 -19.64 8.40 -32.06
CA PHE A 62 -18.74 7.52 -32.75
C PHE A 62 -17.35 7.49 -32.12
N ALA A 63 -16.80 8.66 -31.75
CA ALA A 63 -15.51 8.74 -31.06
C ALA A 63 -15.53 8.00 -29.72
N ILE A 64 -16.59 8.15 -28.91
CA ILE A 64 -16.74 7.47 -27.62
C ILE A 64 -16.85 5.95 -27.82
N PHE A 65 -17.61 5.46 -28.82
CA PHE A 65 -17.71 4.04 -29.13
C PHE A 65 -16.39 3.46 -29.62
N ALA A 66 -15.62 4.21 -30.41
CA ALA A 66 -14.31 3.79 -30.90
C ALA A 66 -13.29 3.58 -29.76
N LEU A 67 -13.55 4.11 -28.55
CA LEU A 67 -12.71 3.86 -27.38
C LEU A 67 -12.95 2.49 -26.73
N LEU A 68 -14.07 1.79 -26.99
CA LEU A 68 -14.34 0.47 -26.38
C LEU A 68 -13.27 -0.58 -26.64
N PRO A 69 -12.79 -0.79 -27.89
CA PRO A 69 -11.69 -1.72 -28.15
C PRO A 69 -10.40 -1.34 -27.40
N ILE A 70 -10.12 -0.04 -27.28
CA ILE A 70 -8.95 0.49 -26.57
C ILE A 70 -9.08 0.19 -25.05
N ALA A 71 -10.25 0.47 -24.48
CA ALA A 71 -10.53 0.16 -23.08
C ALA A 71 -10.43 -1.34 -22.80
N TYR A 72 -10.99 -2.18 -23.69
CA TYR A 72 -10.88 -3.64 -23.59
C TYR A 72 -9.43 -4.11 -23.62
N TYR A 73 -8.61 -3.57 -24.53
CA TYR A 73 -7.19 -3.89 -24.64
C TYR A 73 -6.44 -3.57 -23.32
N TYR A 74 -6.63 -2.36 -22.76
CA TYR A 74 -5.98 -1.98 -21.52
C TYR A 74 -6.45 -2.80 -20.31
N LEU A 75 -7.77 -3.10 -20.21
CA LEU A 75 -8.33 -3.93 -19.14
C LEU A 75 -7.81 -5.37 -19.21
N ARG A 76 -7.68 -5.92 -20.41
CA ARG A 76 -7.15 -7.29 -20.63
C ARG A 76 -5.67 -7.37 -20.24
N ASN A 77 -4.89 -6.33 -20.51
CA ASN A 77 -3.46 -6.27 -20.20
C ASN A 77 -3.15 -5.82 -18.77
N GLY A 78 -4.15 -5.69 -17.89
CA GLY A 78 -3.95 -5.31 -16.50
C GLY A 78 -3.45 -3.88 -16.31
N LYS A 79 -3.75 -2.96 -17.22
CA LYS A 79 -3.35 -1.54 -17.16
C LYS A 79 -4.58 -0.62 -17.24
N PRO A 80 -5.47 -0.59 -16.23
CA PRO A 80 -6.71 0.19 -16.28
C PRO A 80 -6.49 1.72 -16.20
N SER A 81 -5.42 2.17 -15.54
CA SER A 81 -5.19 3.58 -15.22
C SER A 81 -5.25 4.56 -16.40
N PRO A 82 -4.72 4.27 -17.61
CA PRO A 82 -4.80 5.20 -18.74
C PRO A 82 -6.22 5.44 -19.29
N ILE A 83 -7.13 4.49 -19.09
CA ILE A 83 -8.48 4.53 -19.70
C ILE A 83 -9.23 5.81 -19.31
N LYS A 84 -9.25 6.16 -18.02
CA LYS A 84 -9.95 7.33 -17.50
C LYS A 84 -9.46 8.64 -18.15
N TYR A 85 -8.14 8.75 -18.39
CA TYR A 85 -7.56 9.91 -19.07
C TYR A 85 -7.90 9.95 -20.56
N ILE A 86 -7.82 8.79 -21.24
CA ILE A 86 -8.15 8.68 -22.66
C ILE A 86 -9.59 9.12 -22.88
N TYR A 87 -10.54 8.62 -22.07
CA TYR A 87 -11.94 9.00 -22.18
C TYR A 87 -12.15 10.48 -21.90
N PHE A 88 -11.58 11.00 -20.82
CA PHE A 88 -11.69 12.41 -20.48
C PHE A 88 -11.18 13.32 -21.61
N PHE A 89 -9.98 13.07 -22.10
CA PHE A 89 -9.41 13.90 -23.17
C PHE A 89 -10.19 13.77 -24.49
N THR A 90 -10.59 12.56 -24.88
CA THR A 90 -11.37 12.38 -26.11
C THR A 90 -12.69 13.12 -26.05
N VAL A 91 -13.42 13.03 -24.94
CA VAL A 91 -14.67 13.74 -24.73
C VAL A 91 -14.45 15.25 -24.75
N THR A 92 -13.51 15.76 -23.96
CA THR A 92 -13.23 17.19 -23.83
C THR A 92 -12.77 17.81 -25.15
N PHE A 93 -11.87 17.15 -25.89
CA PHE A 93 -11.44 17.64 -27.21
C PHE A 93 -12.56 17.59 -28.24
N SER A 94 -13.36 16.52 -28.24
CA SER A 94 -14.53 16.45 -29.14
C SER A 94 -15.52 17.58 -28.86
N ASP A 95 -15.76 17.88 -27.59
CA ASP A 95 -16.66 18.97 -27.19
C ASP A 95 -16.12 20.33 -27.60
N ILE A 96 -14.82 20.62 -27.40
CA ILE A 96 -14.22 21.89 -27.85
C ILE A 96 -14.41 22.06 -29.37
N ILE A 97 -14.07 21.04 -30.15
CA ILE A 97 -14.16 21.09 -31.61
C ILE A 97 -15.62 21.30 -32.05
N LEU A 98 -16.56 20.56 -31.49
CA LEU A 98 -17.96 20.63 -31.84
C LEU A 98 -18.56 21.98 -31.43
N ASP A 99 -18.29 22.46 -30.23
CA ASP A 99 -18.78 23.76 -29.76
C ASP A 99 -18.26 24.89 -30.66
N LEU A 100 -17.00 24.88 -31.07
CA LEU A 100 -16.45 25.87 -31.99
C LEU A 100 -17.07 25.76 -33.39
N LEU A 101 -17.25 24.56 -33.95
CA LEU A 101 -17.87 24.37 -35.28
C LEU A 101 -19.33 24.77 -35.30
N ILE A 102 -20.06 24.64 -34.18
CA ILE A 102 -21.50 24.93 -34.12
C ILE A 102 -21.75 26.39 -33.81
N PHE A 103 -20.96 27.03 -32.96
CA PHE A 103 -21.25 28.38 -32.47
C PHE A 103 -20.35 29.46 -33.06
N GLN A 104 -19.25 29.15 -33.75
CA GLN A 104 -18.38 30.14 -34.36
C GLN A 104 -19.06 30.78 -35.58
N GLY A 105 -19.23 32.10 -35.54
CA GLY A 105 -19.79 32.88 -36.68
C GLY A 105 -21.32 32.82 -36.84
N ILE A 106 -22.04 32.33 -35.84
CA ILE A 106 -23.51 32.26 -35.81
C ILE A 106 -24.03 33.23 -34.75
N GLU A 107 -25.08 34.01 -35.07
CA GLU A 107 -25.74 34.95 -34.13
C GLU A 107 -26.60 34.22 -33.05
N LYS A 108 -26.33 32.95 -32.76
CA LYS A 108 -27.03 32.22 -31.71
C LYS A 108 -26.21 32.23 -30.42
N PRO A 109 -26.85 32.47 -29.27
CA PRO A 109 -26.15 32.42 -27.99
C PRO A 109 -25.60 31.01 -27.73
N TYR A 110 -24.43 30.94 -27.08
CA TYR A 110 -23.84 29.69 -26.69
C TYR A 110 -24.78 28.91 -25.75
N ALA A 111 -25.18 27.71 -26.15
CA ALA A 111 -26.15 26.89 -25.42
C ALA A 111 -25.58 25.54 -24.96
N SER A 112 -24.26 25.36 -24.99
CA SER A 112 -23.62 24.16 -24.54
C SER A 112 -23.23 24.29 -23.07
N GLY A 113 -23.89 23.57 -22.21
CA GLY A 113 -23.53 23.44 -20.80
C GLY A 113 -23.80 22.00 -20.39
N ASN A 114 -22.80 21.12 -20.57
CA ASN A 114 -23.02 19.67 -20.43
C ASN A 114 -23.11 19.25 -18.98
N ILE A 115 -24.30 18.82 -18.51
CA ILE A 115 -24.51 18.12 -17.24
C ILE A 115 -23.48 16.98 -17.07
N ILE A 116 -23.10 16.33 -18.16
CA ILE A 116 -22.14 15.23 -18.22
C ILE A 116 -20.78 15.62 -17.66
N GLU A 117 -20.29 16.82 -17.97
CA GLU A 117 -19.01 17.33 -17.46
C GLU A 117 -19.05 17.56 -15.95
N LEU A 118 -20.14 18.12 -15.46
CA LEU A 118 -20.35 18.30 -14.01
C LEU A 118 -20.40 16.95 -13.29
N VAL A 119 -21.04 15.95 -13.92
CA VAL A 119 -21.05 14.58 -13.40
C VAL A 119 -19.65 13.98 -13.39
N ILE A 120 -18.85 14.13 -14.46
CA ILE A 120 -17.48 13.62 -14.50
C ILE A 120 -16.63 14.28 -13.41
N ILE A 121 -16.76 15.59 -13.18
CA ILE A 121 -16.07 16.31 -12.09
C ILE A 121 -16.49 15.72 -10.74
N MET A 122 -17.79 15.58 -10.49
CA MET A 122 -18.31 15.08 -9.21
C MET A 122 -17.93 13.64 -8.92
N PHE A 123 -17.79 12.79 -9.95
CA PHE A 123 -17.40 11.39 -9.79
C PHE A 123 -15.89 11.16 -9.87
N SER A 124 -15.10 12.15 -10.34
CA SER A 124 -13.63 12.00 -10.41
C SER A 124 -12.96 11.62 -9.09
N PRO A 125 -13.44 12.02 -7.88
CA PRO A 125 -12.91 11.60 -6.60
C PRO A 125 -12.97 10.08 -6.33
N ILE A 126 -13.85 9.33 -7.01
CA ILE A 126 -13.99 7.87 -6.82
C ILE A 126 -12.71 7.09 -7.14
N PHE A 127 -11.84 7.67 -7.98
CA PHE A 127 -10.55 7.09 -8.31
C PHE A 127 -9.49 7.28 -7.23
N VAL A 128 -9.80 8.04 -6.16
CA VAL A 128 -8.87 8.33 -5.07
C VAL A 128 -7.52 8.86 -5.60
N SER A 129 -7.57 9.57 -6.73
CA SER A 129 -6.39 10.04 -7.47
C SER A 129 -6.44 11.56 -7.63
N GLU A 130 -5.59 12.26 -6.87
CA GLU A 130 -5.45 13.71 -6.98
C GLU A 130 -5.09 14.12 -8.41
N ARG A 131 -4.18 13.36 -9.08
CA ARG A 131 -3.76 13.64 -10.45
C ARG A 131 -4.93 13.61 -11.43
N PHE A 132 -5.78 12.60 -11.34
CA PHE A 132 -6.95 12.49 -12.21
C PHE A 132 -7.96 13.58 -11.92
N PHE A 133 -8.25 13.83 -10.64
CA PHE A 133 -9.15 14.91 -10.22
C PHE A 133 -8.71 16.27 -10.77
N TYR A 134 -7.45 16.66 -10.59
CA TYR A 134 -6.92 17.93 -11.13
C TYR A 134 -6.94 17.95 -12.66
N THR A 135 -6.65 16.83 -13.32
CA THR A 135 -6.74 16.74 -14.80
C THR A 135 -8.16 17.05 -15.28
N VAL A 136 -9.17 16.46 -14.64
CA VAL A 136 -10.58 16.68 -14.99
C VAL A 136 -10.98 18.12 -14.70
N SER A 137 -10.77 18.61 -13.48
CA SER A 137 -11.21 19.94 -13.06
C SER A 137 -10.54 21.06 -13.87
N LEU A 138 -9.19 21.03 -13.97
CA LEU A 138 -8.44 22.04 -14.72
C LEU A 138 -8.68 21.93 -16.23
N GLY A 139 -8.78 20.71 -16.75
CA GLY A 139 -9.06 20.48 -18.17
C GLY A 139 -10.43 21.01 -18.58
N THR A 140 -11.47 20.83 -17.75
CA THR A 140 -12.81 21.37 -18.03
C THR A 140 -12.86 22.89 -17.87
N ILE A 141 -12.19 23.45 -16.85
CA ILE A 141 -12.04 24.93 -16.73
C ILE A 141 -11.35 25.49 -17.97
N PHE A 142 -10.27 24.87 -18.40
CA PHE A 142 -9.51 25.30 -19.59
C PHE A 142 -10.34 25.21 -20.87
N LYS A 143 -11.18 24.18 -21.02
CA LYS A 143 -12.16 24.09 -22.12
C LYS A 143 -13.02 25.35 -22.21
N TYR A 144 -13.69 25.73 -21.11
CA TYR A 144 -14.58 26.88 -21.12
C TYR A 144 -13.86 28.24 -21.28
N LEU A 145 -12.63 28.35 -20.79
CA LEU A 145 -11.77 29.52 -21.04
C LEU A 145 -11.44 29.65 -22.54
N ILE A 146 -11.09 28.57 -23.22
CA ILE A 146 -10.83 28.59 -24.67
C ILE A 146 -12.08 28.96 -25.43
N ILE A 147 -13.21 28.32 -25.12
CA ILE A 147 -14.48 28.61 -25.82
C ILE A 147 -14.90 30.07 -25.63
N GLY A 148 -14.83 30.59 -24.40
CA GLY A 148 -15.16 31.98 -24.09
C GLY A 148 -14.23 32.97 -24.79
N LEU A 149 -12.93 32.69 -24.89
CA LEU A 149 -11.99 33.56 -25.64
C LEU A 149 -12.25 33.57 -27.15
N ILE A 150 -12.59 32.41 -27.72
CA ILE A 150 -12.79 32.31 -29.19
C ILE A 150 -14.16 32.82 -29.60
N LEU A 151 -15.24 32.47 -28.88
CA LEU A 151 -16.58 32.87 -29.21
C LEU A 151 -16.91 34.31 -28.76
N SER A 152 -16.15 34.82 -27.75
CA SER A 152 -16.39 36.13 -27.13
C SER A 152 -17.83 36.32 -26.63
N ASP A 153 -18.47 35.23 -26.17
CA ASP A 153 -19.85 35.17 -25.68
C ASP A 153 -19.87 35.14 -24.14
N GLU A 154 -20.56 36.15 -23.55
CA GLU A 154 -20.66 36.29 -22.09
C GLU A 154 -21.40 35.11 -21.41
N ILE A 155 -22.27 34.40 -22.17
CA ILE A 155 -23.03 33.25 -21.65
C ILE A 155 -22.12 32.11 -21.23
N VAL A 156 -20.91 31.99 -21.80
CA VAL A 156 -19.90 30.98 -21.41
C VAL A 156 -19.46 31.14 -19.95
N VAL A 157 -19.63 32.29 -19.34
CA VAL A 157 -19.29 32.53 -17.92
C VAL A 157 -20.13 31.65 -17.00
N ILE A 158 -21.40 31.38 -17.36
CA ILE A 158 -22.31 30.57 -16.52
C ILE A 158 -21.77 29.13 -16.33
N PRO A 159 -21.53 28.34 -17.41
CA PRO A 159 -20.95 27.00 -17.25
C PRO A 159 -19.56 27.03 -16.62
N LEU A 160 -18.74 28.05 -16.89
CA LEU A 160 -17.43 28.18 -16.24
C LEU A 160 -17.55 28.32 -14.71
N VAL A 161 -18.45 29.17 -14.23
CA VAL A 161 -18.72 29.36 -12.80
C VAL A 161 -19.23 28.06 -12.19
N LEU A 162 -20.15 27.35 -12.84
CA LEU A 162 -20.65 26.07 -12.38
C LEU A 162 -19.52 25.04 -12.25
N VAL A 163 -18.66 24.93 -13.26
CA VAL A 163 -17.50 24.01 -13.25
C VAL A 163 -16.55 24.33 -12.10
N VAL A 164 -16.27 25.61 -11.82
CA VAL A 164 -15.44 26.02 -10.69
C VAL A 164 -16.09 25.62 -9.36
N VAL A 165 -17.39 25.90 -9.18
CA VAL A 165 -18.13 25.58 -7.94
C VAL A 165 -18.13 24.05 -7.72
N TYR A 166 -18.47 23.27 -8.75
CA TYR A 166 -18.48 21.80 -8.64
C TYR A 166 -17.08 21.23 -8.43
N SER A 167 -16.04 21.82 -9.01
CA SER A 167 -14.66 21.43 -8.77
C SER A 167 -14.25 21.66 -7.30
N ILE A 168 -14.68 22.78 -6.68
CA ILE A 168 -14.44 23.04 -5.27
C ILE A 168 -15.16 21.99 -4.40
N VAL A 169 -16.44 21.72 -4.68
CA VAL A 169 -17.20 20.69 -3.93
C VAL A 169 -16.56 19.32 -4.09
N ALA A 170 -16.21 18.91 -5.31
CA ALA A 170 -15.56 17.65 -5.58
C ALA A 170 -14.15 17.55 -4.92
N CYS A 171 -13.41 18.66 -4.84
CA CYS A 171 -12.15 18.76 -4.12
C CYS A 171 -12.34 18.49 -2.62
N ILE A 172 -13.32 19.11 -2.00
CA ILE A 172 -13.67 18.87 -0.59
C ILE A 172 -14.01 17.39 -0.37
N LEU A 173 -14.83 16.81 -1.25
CA LEU A 173 -15.19 15.39 -1.17
C LEU A 173 -13.97 14.49 -1.32
N LEU A 174 -13.07 14.76 -2.27
CA LEU A 174 -11.83 14.00 -2.46
C LEU A 174 -10.97 14.01 -1.19
N TYR A 175 -10.71 15.19 -0.64
CA TYR A 175 -9.87 15.31 0.56
C TYR A 175 -10.53 14.70 1.80
N ARG A 176 -11.85 14.79 1.94
CA ARG A 176 -12.61 14.11 3.00
C ARG A 176 -12.52 12.59 2.85
N PHE A 177 -12.64 12.09 1.63
CA PHE A 177 -12.51 10.66 1.35
C PHE A 177 -11.09 10.15 1.59
N LEU A 178 -10.07 10.87 1.12
CA LEU A 178 -8.67 10.55 1.41
C LEU A 178 -8.36 10.54 2.91
N ALA A 179 -8.88 11.53 3.64
CA ALA A 179 -8.73 11.58 5.10
C ALA A 179 -9.41 10.38 5.79
N TYR A 180 -10.61 9.99 5.32
CA TYR A 180 -11.30 8.81 5.84
C TYR A 180 -10.52 7.52 5.58
N VAL A 181 -10.03 7.31 4.35
CA VAL A 181 -9.21 6.13 4.01
C VAL A 181 -7.96 6.06 4.88
N ARG A 182 -7.25 7.18 5.06
CA ARG A 182 -6.06 7.24 5.93
C ARG A 182 -6.41 6.94 7.39
N ALA A 183 -7.53 7.44 7.90
CA ALA A 183 -7.98 7.18 9.26
C ALA A 183 -8.31 5.69 9.49
N VAL A 184 -9.01 5.06 8.53
CA VAL A 184 -9.32 3.63 8.57
C VAL A 184 -8.05 2.79 8.54
N GLN A 185 -7.11 3.13 7.64
CA GLN A 185 -5.83 2.44 7.54
C GLN A 185 -5.01 2.57 8.84
N SER A 186 -4.91 3.79 9.39
CA SER A 186 -4.23 4.02 10.68
C SER A 186 -4.88 3.28 11.84
N SER A 187 -6.22 3.16 11.85
CA SER A 187 -6.94 2.39 12.87
C SER A 187 -6.64 0.89 12.76
N TYR A 188 -6.63 0.37 11.54
CA TYR A 188 -6.28 -1.03 11.27
C TYR A 188 -4.83 -1.35 11.70
N ASP A 189 -3.90 -0.45 11.39
CA ASP A 189 -2.49 -0.60 11.77
C ASP A 189 -2.30 -0.65 13.28
N LYS A 190 -2.96 0.26 14.02
CA LYS A 190 -2.93 0.27 15.49
C LYS A 190 -3.56 -0.99 16.10
N GLN A 191 -4.64 -1.48 15.49
CA GLN A 191 -5.29 -2.72 15.95
C GLN A 191 -4.37 -3.92 15.73
N MET A 192 -3.71 -4.03 14.57
CA MET A 192 -2.76 -5.08 14.27
C MET A 192 -1.57 -5.04 15.24
N GLU A 193 -1.00 -3.85 15.47
CA GLU A 193 0.08 -3.67 16.45
C GLU A 193 -0.33 -4.12 17.85
N GLY A 194 -1.53 -3.75 18.30
CA GLY A 194 -2.08 -4.18 19.59
C GLY A 194 -2.23 -5.69 19.71
N ILE A 195 -2.73 -6.36 18.65
CA ILE A 195 -2.87 -7.81 18.62
C ILE A 195 -1.49 -8.49 18.69
N VAL A 196 -0.54 -8.03 17.85
CA VAL A 196 0.82 -8.60 17.83
C VAL A 196 1.51 -8.42 19.18
N LYS A 197 1.43 -7.24 19.81
CA LYS A 197 1.95 -7.01 21.15
C LYS A 197 1.30 -7.92 22.20
N GLY A 198 -0.01 -8.12 22.14
CA GLY A 198 -0.70 -9.07 23.03
C GLY A 198 -0.19 -10.52 22.88
N VAL A 199 0.06 -10.95 21.64
CA VAL A 199 0.63 -12.28 21.35
C VAL A 199 2.04 -12.39 21.91
N ILE A 200 2.89 -11.38 21.70
CA ILE A 200 4.27 -11.36 22.22
C ILE A 200 4.26 -11.38 23.75
N THR A 201 3.44 -10.56 24.38
CA THR A 201 3.32 -10.56 25.85
C THR A 201 2.94 -11.94 26.38
N THR A 202 2.02 -12.64 25.69
CA THR A 202 1.64 -14.01 26.07
C THR A 202 2.81 -14.98 25.94
N LEU A 203 3.64 -14.84 24.90
CA LEU A 203 4.84 -15.65 24.72
C LEU A 203 5.89 -15.35 25.80
N GLU A 204 6.08 -14.09 26.17
CA GLU A 204 6.99 -13.65 27.22
C GLU A 204 6.58 -14.11 28.62
N LEU A 205 5.29 -14.31 28.87
CA LEU A 205 4.80 -14.94 30.09
C LEU A 205 5.26 -16.41 30.18
N LYS A 206 5.36 -17.07 29.02
CA LYS A 206 5.83 -18.45 28.92
C LYS A 206 7.36 -18.58 29.00
N ASP A 207 8.08 -17.62 28.40
CA ASP A 207 9.56 -17.54 28.41
C ASP A 207 10.00 -16.17 28.94
N PRO A 208 10.07 -15.98 30.25
CA PRO A 208 10.41 -14.71 30.89
C PRO A 208 11.77 -14.12 30.48
N TYR A 209 12.67 -14.98 29.96
CA TYR A 209 13.99 -14.54 29.48
C TYR A 209 13.94 -13.80 28.15
N THR A 210 12.81 -13.88 27.44
CA THR A 210 12.61 -13.18 26.18
C THR A 210 11.86 -11.84 26.31
N ARG A 211 11.65 -11.36 27.56
CA ARG A 211 10.96 -10.07 27.77
C ARG A 211 11.63 -8.93 27.01
N GLY A 212 10.86 -8.27 26.10
CA GLY A 212 11.33 -7.20 25.22
C GLY A 212 12.34 -7.64 24.14
N HIS A 213 12.69 -8.93 24.06
CA HIS A 213 13.60 -9.46 23.04
C HIS A 213 13.04 -9.25 21.63
N SER A 214 11.81 -9.65 21.40
CA SER A 214 11.20 -9.55 20.06
C SER A 214 11.15 -8.10 19.57
N GLU A 215 10.87 -7.13 20.44
CA GLU A 215 10.85 -5.70 20.08
C GLU A 215 12.26 -5.20 19.74
N ARG A 216 13.28 -5.52 20.58
CA ARG A 216 14.67 -5.12 20.32
C ARG A 216 15.21 -5.73 19.02
N VAL A 217 14.94 -7.02 18.78
CA VAL A 217 15.33 -7.71 17.53
C VAL A 217 14.66 -7.04 16.33
N ALA A 218 13.37 -6.70 16.42
CA ALA A 218 12.66 -6.01 15.36
C ALA A 218 13.28 -4.64 15.04
N ASP A 219 13.60 -3.84 16.05
CA ASP A 219 14.19 -2.51 15.85
C ASP A 219 15.60 -2.59 15.24
N TYR A 220 16.44 -3.52 15.71
CA TYR A 220 17.74 -3.79 15.09
C TYR A 220 17.61 -4.25 13.64
N ALA A 221 16.72 -5.21 13.37
CA ALA A 221 16.51 -5.75 12.05
C ALA A 221 15.98 -4.68 11.05
N ILE A 222 15.02 -3.85 11.48
CA ILE A 222 14.51 -2.74 10.67
C ILE A 222 15.58 -1.71 10.37
N SER A 223 16.41 -1.35 11.36
CA SER A 223 17.54 -0.43 11.17
C SER A 223 18.50 -0.95 10.09
N LEU A 224 18.85 -2.25 10.15
CA LEU A 224 19.72 -2.90 9.19
C LEU A 224 19.07 -3.01 7.80
N ALA A 225 17.81 -3.46 7.72
CA ALA A 225 17.08 -3.58 6.46
C ALA A 225 16.95 -2.22 5.74
N LYS A 226 16.62 -1.16 6.49
CA LYS A 226 16.48 0.21 5.96
C LYS A 226 17.79 0.73 5.39
N ALA A 227 18.92 0.45 6.03
CA ALA A 227 20.24 0.87 5.56
C ALA A 227 20.63 0.20 4.24
N THR A 228 20.05 -0.95 3.89
CA THR A 228 20.30 -1.59 2.58
C THR A 228 19.66 -0.83 1.41
N GLY A 229 18.68 0.05 1.64
CA GLY A 229 17.98 0.81 0.62
C GLY A 229 17.11 -0.02 -0.34
N LYS A 230 16.82 -1.28 0.00
CA LYS A 230 16.13 -2.23 -0.91
C LYS A 230 14.62 -2.29 -0.70
N TYR A 231 14.10 -1.74 0.39
CA TYR A 231 12.72 -1.91 0.82
C TYR A 231 12.03 -0.58 1.04
N ASP A 232 10.77 -0.51 0.67
CA ASP A 232 9.90 0.64 0.97
C ASP A 232 9.33 0.55 2.41
N ASP A 233 8.65 1.63 2.85
CA ASP A 233 8.12 1.72 4.22
C ASP A 233 7.07 0.64 4.53
N GLU A 234 6.31 0.18 3.54
CA GLU A 234 5.29 -0.86 3.71
C GLU A 234 5.94 -2.25 3.82
N GLU A 235 6.96 -2.52 3.01
CA GLU A 235 7.75 -3.76 3.10
C GLU A 235 8.48 -3.84 4.43
N LEU A 236 9.04 -2.72 4.91
CA LEU A 236 9.66 -2.63 6.23
C LEU A 236 8.66 -2.87 7.36
N LYS A 237 7.43 -2.40 7.22
CA LYS A 237 6.36 -2.61 8.20
C LYS A 237 5.94 -4.08 8.28
N THR A 238 5.74 -4.75 7.16
CA THR A 238 5.43 -6.20 7.16
C THR A 238 6.60 -7.01 7.71
N PHE A 239 7.83 -6.60 7.43
CA PHE A 239 9.03 -7.20 8.02
C PHE A 239 9.10 -6.99 9.54
N TYR A 240 8.75 -5.80 10.03
CA TYR A 240 8.69 -5.50 11.46
C TYR A 240 7.79 -6.49 12.22
N TYR A 241 6.56 -6.71 11.73
CA TYR A 241 5.66 -7.70 12.34
C TYR A 241 6.22 -9.12 12.29
N SER A 242 6.91 -9.48 11.21
CA SER A 242 7.55 -10.80 11.10
C SER A 242 8.70 -10.95 12.08
N CYS A 243 9.48 -9.88 12.33
CA CYS A 243 10.51 -9.88 13.38
C CYS A 243 9.90 -10.01 14.76
N LEU A 244 8.81 -9.30 15.06
CA LEU A 244 8.12 -9.41 16.33
C LEU A 244 7.64 -10.85 16.62
N LEU A 245 7.22 -11.56 15.58
CA LEU A 245 6.62 -12.90 15.67
C LEU A 245 7.59 -14.03 15.31
N HIS A 246 8.92 -13.76 15.14
CA HIS A 246 9.86 -14.78 14.69
C HIS A 246 9.89 -16.02 15.58
N ASP A 247 9.70 -15.84 16.86
CA ASP A 247 9.74 -16.84 17.91
C ASP A 247 8.36 -17.39 18.31
N ILE A 248 7.26 -17.02 17.63
CA ILE A 248 5.89 -17.40 18.03
C ILE A 248 5.70 -18.90 18.20
N GLY A 249 6.43 -19.71 17.45
CA GLY A 249 6.38 -21.17 17.55
C GLY A 249 6.88 -21.75 18.86
N LYS A 250 7.57 -20.95 19.70
CA LYS A 250 7.95 -21.36 21.05
C LYS A 250 6.74 -21.65 21.95
N VAL A 251 5.55 -21.17 21.57
CA VAL A 251 4.30 -21.52 22.26
C VAL A 251 4.09 -23.03 22.33
N ASN A 252 4.58 -23.78 21.35
CA ASN A 252 4.45 -25.24 21.27
C ASN A 252 5.58 -26.00 22.01
N ILE A 253 6.60 -25.32 22.52
CA ILE A 253 7.69 -25.98 23.26
C ILE A 253 7.24 -26.22 24.69
N PRO A 254 7.45 -27.43 25.27
CA PRO A 254 7.16 -27.71 26.67
C PRO A 254 7.93 -26.79 27.63
N ASP A 255 7.27 -26.30 28.68
CA ASP A 255 7.88 -25.38 29.66
C ASP A 255 9.09 -25.98 30.34
N SER A 256 9.05 -27.31 30.60
CA SER A 256 10.18 -28.06 31.18
C SER A 256 11.46 -28.02 30.34
N ILE A 257 11.34 -27.79 29.03
CA ILE A 257 12.47 -27.65 28.11
C ILE A 257 12.83 -26.16 27.99
N LEU A 258 11.82 -25.30 27.77
CA LEU A 258 12.03 -23.89 27.50
C LEU A 258 12.68 -23.13 28.66
N THR A 259 12.27 -23.47 29.91
CA THR A 259 12.75 -22.80 31.13
C THR A 259 13.80 -23.65 31.90
N LYS A 260 14.32 -24.71 31.28
CA LYS A 260 15.27 -25.61 31.94
C LYS A 260 16.50 -24.86 32.45
N PRO A 261 16.81 -24.93 33.75
CA PRO A 261 18.03 -24.36 34.29
C PRO A 261 19.24 -25.28 33.95
N GLY A 262 19.93 -24.96 32.85
CA GLY A 262 21.13 -25.73 32.46
C GLY A 262 21.14 -26.04 30.95
N LYS A 263 22.08 -26.92 30.57
CA LYS A 263 22.22 -27.33 29.17
C LYS A 263 21.11 -28.29 28.76
N LEU A 264 20.58 -28.08 27.54
CA LEU A 264 19.65 -29.00 26.90
C LEU A 264 20.37 -30.26 26.42
N THR A 265 19.67 -31.40 26.41
CA THR A 265 20.12 -32.59 25.66
C THR A 265 19.96 -32.38 24.17
N ASP A 266 20.52 -33.26 23.33
CA ASP A 266 20.36 -33.15 21.88
C ASP A 266 18.89 -33.31 21.46
N GLU A 267 18.16 -34.22 22.14
CA GLU A 267 16.74 -34.46 21.89
C GLU A 267 15.89 -33.24 22.29
N GLU A 268 16.18 -32.61 23.43
CA GLU A 268 15.51 -31.38 23.86
C GLU A 268 15.80 -30.22 22.89
N PHE A 269 17.05 -30.15 22.42
CA PHE A 269 17.42 -29.13 21.44
C PHE A 269 16.74 -29.35 20.07
N ASP A 270 16.53 -30.60 19.65
CA ASP A 270 15.77 -30.94 18.46
C ASP A 270 14.29 -30.48 18.56
N ILE A 271 13.71 -30.58 19.79
CA ILE A 271 12.37 -30.01 20.04
C ILE A 271 12.38 -28.47 19.87
N ILE A 272 13.39 -27.78 20.42
CA ILE A 272 13.53 -26.33 20.25
C ILE A 272 13.61 -25.97 18.76
N LYS A 273 14.36 -26.72 17.95
CA LYS A 273 14.50 -26.46 16.49
C LYS A 273 13.18 -26.52 15.69
N THR A 274 12.11 -27.04 16.30
CA THR A 274 10.81 -27.09 15.62
C THR A 274 10.10 -25.74 15.58
N HIS A 275 10.42 -24.78 16.49
CA HIS A 275 9.67 -23.54 16.63
C HIS A 275 9.61 -22.69 15.37
N PRO A 276 10.64 -22.59 14.48
CA PRO A 276 10.53 -21.77 13.28
C PRO A 276 9.49 -22.33 12.31
N THR A 277 9.42 -23.65 12.17
CA THR A 277 8.45 -24.32 11.32
C THR A 277 7.03 -24.20 11.87
N VAL A 278 6.85 -24.44 13.19
CA VAL A 278 5.56 -24.30 13.87
C VAL A 278 5.09 -22.84 13.82
N GLY A 279 5.99 -21.90 14.09
CA GLY A 279 5.69 -20.46 13.99
C GLY A 279 5.23 -20.04 12.60
N ALA A 280 5.94 -20.50 11.57
CA ALA A 280 5.56 -20.23 10.19
C ALA A 280 4.17 -20.80 9.84
N GLN A 281 3.84 -21.99 10.32
CA GLN A 281 2.53 -22.61 10.13
C GLN A 281 1.42 -21.81 10.84
N ALA A 282 1.67 -21.37 12.08
CA ALA A 282 0.69 -20.65 12.89
C ALA A 282 0.24 -19.32 12.28
N ILE A 283 1.13 -18.66 11.54
CA ILE A 283 0.86 -17.32 10.95
C ILE A 283 0.66 -17.34 9.44
N ALA A 284 0.61 -18.51 8.81
CA ALA A 284 0.55 -18.64 7.34
C ALA A 284 -0.62 -17.90 6.69
N GLU A 285 -1.74 -17.71 7.40
CA GLU A 285 -2.94 -17.03 6.91
C GLU A 285 -3.09 -15.61 7.46
N VAL A 286 -2.14 -15.12 8.26
CA VAL A 286 -2.21 -13.76 8.83
C VAL A 286 -1.77 -12.74 7.79
N GLU A 287 -2.74 -11.98 7.24
CA GLU A 287 -2.48 -10.92 6.25
C GLU A 287 -1.52 -9.86 6.86
N GLY A 288 -0.51 -9.44 6.10
CA GLY A 288 0.53 -8.52 6.57
C GLY A 288 1.73 -9.17 7.29
N VAL A 289 1.64 -10.48 7.63
CA VAL A 289 2.76 -11.26 8.19
C VAL A 289 3.13 -12.43 7.28
N ALA A 290 2.14 -13.13 6.73
CA ALA A 290 2.32 -14.27 5.84
C ALA A 290 3.23 -13.99 4.63
N GLU A 291 3.30 -12.74 4.21
CA GLU A 291 4.17 -12.28 3.12
C GLU A 291 5.66 -12.51 3.43
N ASN A 292 6.05 -12.44 4.70
CA ASN A 292 7.41 -12.64 5.17
C ASN A 292 7.57 -13.93 6.00
N ILE A 293 6.77 -14.95 5.73
CA ILE A 293 6.79 -16.24 6.44
C ILE A 293 8.19 -16.88 6.48
N ASN A 294 8.99 -16.66 5.42
CA ASN A 294 10.36 -17.13 5.34
C ASN A 294 11.30 -16.49 6.39
N VAL A 295 10.97 -15.29 6.86
CA VAL A 295 11.71 -14.65 7.96
C VAL A 295 11.55 -15.49 9.21
N ILE A 296 10.32 -15.89 9.54
CA ILE A 296 10.00 -16.68 10.72
C ILE A 296 10.54 -18.10 10.59
N LYS A 297 10.41 -18.72 9.40
CA LYS A 297 10.86 -20.09 9.19
C LYS A 297 12.38 -20.24 9.18
N HIS A 298 13.10 -19.23 8.63
CA HIS A 298 14.50 -19.37 8.28
C HIS A 298 15.45 -18.45 9.06
N HIS A 299 15.00 -17.80 10.15
CA HIS A 299 15.87 -16.90 10.94
C HIS A 299 17.04 -17.62 11.63
N HIS A 300 16.97 -18.93 11.79
CA HIS A 300 18.06 -19.76 12.31
C HIS A 300 18.87 -20.48 11.23
N GLU A 301 18.59 -20.21 9.96
CA GLU A 301 19.47 -20.67 8.89
C GLU A 301 20.80 -19.92 8.92
N ARG A 302 21.86 -20.61 8.53
CA ARG A 302 23.23 -20.09 8.53
C ARG A 302 23.75 -19.97 7.10
N TRP A 303 24.55 -18.98 6.84
CA TRP A 303 25.14 -18.77 5.52
C TRP A 303 25.91 -20.01 5.01
N ASP A 304 26.57 -20.75 5.90
CA ASP A 304 27.32 -21.98 5.60
C ASP A 304 26.44 -23.22 5.36
N GLY A 305 25.12 -23.15 5.57
CA GLY A 305 24.18 -24.24 5.40
C GLY A 305 24.11 -25.19 6.60
N LYS A 306 24.68 -24.82 7.74
CA LYS A 306 24.65 -25.60 8.99
C LYS A 306 23.56 -25.16 9.96
N GLY A 307 22.59 -24.33 9.44
CA GLY A 307 21.44 -23.88 10.18
C GLY A 307 20.26 -24.86 10.15
N TYR A 308 19.12 -24.41 10.60
CA TYR A 308 17.86 -25.15 10.60
C TYR A 308 16.68 -24.21 10.28
N PRO A 309 15.52 -24.73 9.84
CA PRO A 309 15.10 -26.13 9.76
C PRO A 309 15.48 -26.85 8.46
N ASP A 310 15.72 -26.11 7.37
CA ASP A 310 15.83 -26.69 6.02
C ASP A 310 17.31 -26.85 5.56
N GLY A 311 18.30 -26.33 6.33
CA GLY A 311 19.71 -26.35 5.98
C GLY A 311 20.07 -25.55 4.74
N LEU A 312 19.36 -24.43 4.51
CA LEU A 312 19.57 -23.54 3.39
C LEU A 312 20.93 -22.87 3.43
N LYS A 313 21.55 -22.67 2.26
CA LYS A 313 22.90 -22.09 2.16
C LYS A 313 22.90 -20.80 1.34
N ALA A 314 23.64 -19.82 1.82
CA ALA A 314 23.92 -18.56 1.12
C ALA A 314 22.63 -17.88 0.59
N ASN A 315 22.55 -17.62 -0.69
CA ASN A 315 21.41 -16.94 -1.32
C ASN A 315 20.12 -17.79 -1.41
N GLN A 316 20.12 -19.03 -0.98
CA GLN A 316 18.91 -19.82 -0.79
C GLN A 316 18.07 -19.31 0.40
N ILE A 317 18.75 -18.70 1.40
CA ILE A 317 18.12 -18.08 2.54
C ILE A 317 17.51 -16.73 2.10
N ASP A 318 16.25 -16.49 2.46
CA ASP A 318 15.61 -15.20 2.20
C ASP A 318 16.45 -14.05 2.77
N PHE A 319 16.52 -12.93 2.03
CA PHE A 319 17.39 -11.82 2.42
C PHE A 319 17.00 -11.24 3.79
N LEU A 320 15.70 -11.10 4.07
CA LEU A 320 15.22 -10.59 5.36
C LEU A 320 15.43 -11.59 6.49
N ALA A 321 15.44 -12.91 6.20
CA ALA A 321 15.82 -13.92 7.19
C ALA A 321 17.32 -13.83 7.55
N ARG A 322 18.17 -13.47 6.59
CA ARG A 322 19.61 -13.18 6.87
C ARG A 322 19.79 -11.89 7.68
N VAL A 323 18.94 -10.89 7.49
CA VAL A 323 18.95 -9.64 8.26
C VAL A 323 18.57 -9.90 9.71
N ILE A 324 17.44 -10.58 9.96
CA ILE A 324 16.99 -10.85 11.33
C ILE A 324 17.97 -11.77 12.08
N SER A 325 18.65 -12.71 11.41
CA SER A 325 19.61 -13.60 12.07
C SER A 325 20.77 -12.84 12.74
N ILE A 326 21.20 -11.69 12.15
CA ILE A 326 22.21 -10.81 12.76
C ILE A 326 21.63 -10.09 13.97
N ALA A 327 20.41 -9.57 13.86
CA ALA A 327 19.74 -8.83 14.93
C ALA A 327 19.43 -9.74 16.14
N ASP A 328 18.88 -10.92 15.88
CA ASP A 328 18.62 -11.92 16.92
C ASP A 328 19.90 -12.36 17.63
N ALA A 329 20.96 -12.68 16.88
CA ALA A 329 22.24 -13.05 17.46
C ALA A 329 22.85 -11.92 18.32
N PHE A 330 22.72 -10.64 17.88
CA PHE A 330 23.20 -9.50 18.66
C PHE A 330 22.43 -9.36 19.97
N ASP A 331 21.10 -9.35 19.94
CA ASP A 331 20.29 -9.26 21.15
C ASP A 331 20.51 -10.47 22.07
N ALA A 332 20.57 -11.66 21.50
CA ALA A 332 20.88 -12.88 22.25
C ALA A 332 22.23 -12.85 22.97
N MET A 333 23.23 -12.19 22.38
CA MET A 333 24.56 -12.03 22.99
C MET A 333 24.60 -10.95 24.07
N THR A 334 23.88 -9.87 23.89
CA THR A 334 23.89 -8.69 24.78
C THR A 334 22.82 -8.72 25.86
N SER A 335 21.95 -9.74 25.87
CA SER A 335 20.95 -10.01 26.92
C SER A 335 21.38 -11.15 27.85
N THR A 336 21.03 -11.03 29.14
CA THR A 336 21.25 -12.08 30.13
C THR A 336 20.23 -13.20 29.95
N ARG A 337 20.68 -14.45 29.89
CA ARG A 337 19.85 -15.65 29.82
C ARG A 337 20.05 -16.54 31.06
N SER A 338 19.16 -17.50 31.29
CA SER A 338 19.19 -18.41 32.46
C SER A 338 20.54 -19.11 32.69
N TYR A 339 21.26 -19.35 31.62
CA TYR A 339 22.52 -20.13 31.63
C TYR A 339 23.77 -19.31 31.26
N ARG A 340 23.60 -17.97 30.93
CA ARG A 340 24.74 -17.15 30.50
C ARG A 340 24.49 -15.68 30.80
N ALA A 341 25.48 -15.01 31.39
CA ALA A 341 25.51 -13.55 31.51
C ALA A 341 25.63 -12.88 30.12
N ALA A 342 25.12 -11.65 30.00
CA ALA A 342 25.30 -10.84 28.82
C ALA A 342 26.76 -10.62 28.48
N LEU A 343 27.11 -10.66 27.20
CA LEU A 343 28.41 -10.23 26.69
C LEU A 343 28.45 -8.70 26.59
N SER A 344 29.66 -8.13 26.56
CA SER A 344 29.79 -6.72 26.21
C SER A 344 29.37 -6.47 24.73
N ILE A 345 28.95 -5.26 24.46
CA ILE A 345 28.53 -4.82 23.09
C ILE A 345 29.68 -5.04 22.10
N GLU A 346 30.93 -4.73 22.51
CA GLU A 346 32.13 -4.91 21.72
C GLU A 346 32.38 -6.38 21.40
N LYS A 347 32.16 -7.27 22.37
CA LYS A 347 32.34 -8.70 22.17
C LYS A 347 31.26 -9.29 21.26
N ALA A 348 30.02 -8.82 21.37
CA ALA A 348 28.93 -9.18 20.45
C ALA A 348 29.24 -8.71 19.01
N TYR A 349 29.75 -7.49 18.86
CA TYR A 349 30.21 -6.96 17.55
C TYR A 349 31.30 -7.84 16.93
N GLU A 350 32.37 -8.13 17.68
CA GLU A 350 33.47 -9.00 17.21
C GLU A 350 32.93 -10.37 16.75
N ASN A 351 32.01 -10.97 17.51
CA ASN A 351 31.45 -12.28 17.18
C ASN A 351 30.66 -12.24 15.87
N ILE A 352 29.91 -11.14 15.60
CA ILE A 352 29.17 -10.97 14.33
C ILE A 352 30.15 -10.82 13.17
N ILE A 353 31.19 -9.99 13.31
CA ILE A 353 32.21 -9.79 12.26
C ILE A 353 32.93 -11.13 11.98
N ASN A 354 33.33 -11.86 12.99
CA ASN A 354 34.00 -13.15 12.85
C ASN A 354 33.08 -14.25 12.28
N GLY A 355 31.77 -14.09 12.42
CA GLY A 355 30.76 -14.96 11.84
C GLY A 355 30.52 -14.72 10.33
N SER A 356 31.15 -13.73 9.72
CA SER A 356 31.06 -13.45 8.30
C SER A 356 31.44 -14.67 7.43
N GLY A 357 30.58 -14.99 6.46
CA GLY A 357 30.80 -16.13 5.55
C GLY A 357 30.54 -17.52 6.18
N THR A 358 30.26 -17.59 7.49
CA THR A 358 29.88 -18.82 8.19
C THR A 358 28.44 -18.72 8.70
N GLN A 359 28.21 -18.03 9.78
CA GLN A 359 26.87 -17.83 10.31
C GLN A 359 26.11 -16.73 9.52
N PHE A 360 26.78 -15.63 9.19
CA PHE A 360 26.16 -14.43 8.62
C PHE A 360 26.58 -14.19 7.17
N ASP A 361 25.68 -13.52 6.43
CA ASP A 361 25.92 -13.09 5.08
C ASP A 361 27.03 -12.02 5.02
N PRO A 362 28.15 -12.27 4.30
CA PRO A 362 29.23 -11.30 4.19
C PRO A 362 28.82 -9.94 3.64
N GLN A 363 27.79 -9.90 2.79
CA GLN A 363 27.29 -8.64 2.21
C GLN A 363 26.58 -7.77 3.24
N LEU A 364 25.95 -8.36 4.25
CA LEU A 364 25.28 -7.63 5.32
C LEU A 364 26.24 -7.10 6.39
N ILE A 365 27.44 -7.66 6.49
CA ILE A 365 28.39 -7.26 7.52
C ILE A 365 28.85 -5.81 7.35
N SER A 366 29.08 -5.33 6.12
CA SER A 366 29.42 -3.94 5.88
C SER A 366 28.29 -2.98 6.29
N THR A 367 27.04 -3.33 5.94
CA THR A 367 25.87 -2.54 6.33
C THR A 367 25.65 -2.60 7.86
N PHE A 368 25.89 -3.75 8.49
CA PHE A 368 25.86 -3.87 9.94
C PHE A 368 26.87 -2.91 10.60
N GLN A 369 28.10 -2.83 10.11
CA GLN A 369 29.12 -1.91 10.63
C GLN A 369 28.65 -0.44 10.54
N GLU A 370 27.97 -0.05 9.47
CA GLU A 370 27.43 1.30 9.28
C GLU A 370 26.33 1.64 10.30
N VAL A 371 25.43 0.69 10.61
CA VAL A 371 24.32 0.92 11.53
C VAL A 371 24.68 0.64 13.00
N PHE A 372 25.78 -0.02 13.28
CA PHE A 372 26.19 -0.44 14.61
C PHE A 372 26.22 0.70 15.65
N PRO A 373 26.70 1.94 15.36
CA PRO A 373 26.63 3.04 16.32
C PRO A 373 25.20 3.35 16.80
N LYS A 374 24.22 3.23 15.91
CA LYS A 374 22.80 3.39 16.26
C LYS A 374 22.28 2.26 17.14
N TRP A 375 22.75 1.03 16.90
CA TRP A 375 22.41 -0.13 17.74
C TRP A 375 22.96 0.04 19.17
N VAL A 376 24.16 0.57 19.31
CA VAL A 376 24.77 0.88 20.62
C VAL A 376 23.94 1.93 21.37
N GLU A 377 23.57 3.01 20.70
CA GLU A 377 22.72 4.05 21.28
C GLU A 377 21.37 3.50 21.75
N TYR A 378 20.70 2.74 20.90
CA TYR A 378 19.42 2.11 21.22
C TYR A 378 19.54 1.12 22.39
N HIS A 379 20.59 0.31 22.39
CA HIS A 379 20.86 -0.63 23.50
C HIS A 379 21.01 0.11 24.84
N HIS A 380 21.73 1.20 24.90
CA HIS A 380 21.89 2.00 26.11
C HIS A 380 20.60 2.63 26.59
N ILE A 381 19.73 3.07 25.67
CA ILE A 381 18.41 3.62 26.03
C ILE A 381 17.57 2.51 26.68
N GLN A 382 17.48 1.35 26.05
CA GLN A 382 16.71 0.21 26.55
C GLN A 382 17.20 -0.31 27.91
N GLN A 383 18.51 -0.32 28.16
CA GLN A 383 19.05 -0.68 29.48
C GLN A 383 18.64 0.31 30.56
N LYS A 384 18.64 1.60 30.28
CA LYS A 384 18.21 2.63 31.25
C LYS A 384 16.74 2.49 31.61
N GLU A 385 15.88 2.23 30.64
CA GLU A 385 14.44 2.02 30.83
C GLU A 385 14.18 0.77 31.68
N THR A 386 14.85 -0.35 31.36
CA THR A 386 14.72 -1.60 32.11
C THR A 386 15.18 -1.45 33.57
N ASN A 387 16.25 -0.71 33.82
CA ASN A 387 16.74 -0.48 35.18
C ASN A 387 15.77 0.41 35.99
N LYS A 388 15.18 1.44 35.36
CA LYS A 388 14.19 2.32 36.00
C LYS A 388 12.94 1.55 36.44
N THR A 389 12.43 0.68 35.57
CA THR A 389 11.25 -0.16 35.90
C THR A 389 11.52 -1.13 37.04
N ARG A 390 12.78 -1.65 37.18
CA ARG A 390 13.18 -2.51 38.29
C ARG A 390 13.36 -1.79 39.62
N GLU A 391 13.56 -0.48 39.61
CA GLU A 391 13.67 0.32 40.83
C GLU A 391 12.29 0.78 41.32
N GLU A 392 11.27 0.74 40.46
CA GLU A 392 9.87 1.12 40.76
C GLU A 392 9.01 -0.08 41.24
N ASP A 393 9.44 -1.35 40.99
CA ASP A 393 8.83 -2.59 41.49
C ASP A 393 9.49 -3.08 42.79
#